data_d5bf854adda2170a72e5731d1b6e7cdf
#
_entry.id   d5bf854adda2170a72e5731d1b6e7cdf
#
_cell.length_a   1.000
_cell.length_b   1.000
_cell.length_c   1.000
_cell.angle_alpha   90.00
_cell.angle_beta   90.00
_cell.angle_gamma   90.00
#
_symmetry.space_group_name_H-M   'P 1'
#
loop_
_entity.id
_entity.type
_entity.pdbx_description
1 polymer ?
#
loop_
_entity_poly.entity_id
_entity_poly.type
_entity_poly.pdbx_seq_one_letter_code
_entity_poly.pdbx_strand_id
1 'polypeptide(L)'
;MDENTDNMTPAEELKHMRELYGMKRSEFCEHFGIPLRSLQHWEIGDRKPAPFLIFLIRKVHDLEQENKYLQECIDTLDRQNDELKALIKSQANTQ
;
A
#
# COMPACT_ATOMS: atom_id res chain seq x y z
N MET A 1 11.96 3.51 -21.17
CA MET A 1 10.63 3.60 -21.71
C MET A 1 9.73 2.49 -21.23
N ASP A 2 8.60 2.83 -20.71
CA ASP A 2 7.74 1.85 -20.08
C ASP A 2 6.70 1.33 -21.06
N GLU A 3 7.16 0.49 -21.97
CA GLU A 3 6.29 -0.07 -22.99
C GLU A 3 5.16 -0.90 -22.37
N ASN A 4 5.47 -1.59 -21.28
CA ASN A 4 4.46 -2.39 -20.60
C ASN A 4 3.32 -1.55 -20.07
N THR A 5 3.64 -0.36 -19.55
CA THR A 5 2.63 0.54 -19.03
C THR A 5 1.75 1.08 -20.15
N ASP A 6 2.36 1.37 -21.28
CA ASP A 6 1.63 1.89 -22.45
C ASP A 6 0.70 0.85 -23.04
N ASN A 7 1.04 -0.43 -22.87
CA ASN A 7 0.25 -1.53 -23.43
C ASN A 7 -0.89 -1.98 -22.53
N MET A 8 -0.89 -1.55 -21.28
CA MET A 8 -1.96 -1.91 -20.36
C MET A 8 -3.14 -0.98 -20.51
N THR A 9 -4.33 -1.56 -20.60
CA THR A 9 -5.56 -0.78 -20.56
C THR A 9 -5.82 -0.32 -19.12
N PRO A 10 -6.61 0.75 -18.94
CA PRO A 10 -6.98 1.17 -17.58
C PRO A 10 -7.61 0.06 -16.76
N ALA A 11 -8.39 -0.80 -17.39
CA ALA A 11 -9.00 -1.94 -16.71
C ALA A 11 -7.94 -2.92 -16.21
N GLU A 12 -6.95 -3.19 -17.04
CA GLU A 12 -5.85 -4.08 -16.67
C GLU A 12 -4.98 -3.50 -15.55
N GLU A 13 -4.71 -2.20 -15.62
CA GLU A 13 -3.95 -1.52 -14.57
C GLU A 13 -4.66 -1.59 -13.24
N LEU A 14 -5.96 -1.35 -13.23
CA LEU A 14 -6.77 -1.38 -12.03
C LEU A 14 -6.79 -2.79 -11.43
N LYS A 15 -6.96 -3.79 -12.27
CA LYS A 15 -6.95 -5.18 -11.85
C LYS A 15 -5.59 -5.56 -11.29
N HIS A 16 -4.52 -5.11 -11.93
CA HIS A 16 -3.16 -5.34 -11.48
C HIS A 16 -2.92 -4.73 -10.10
N MET A 17 -3.39 -3.50 -9.88
CA MET A 17 -3.27 -2.85 -8.57
C MET A 17 -4.01 -3.63 -7.49
N ARG A 18 -5.22 -4.12 -7.81
CA ARG A 18 -5.98 -4.92 -6.86
C ARG A 18 -5.24 -6.22 -6.51
N GLU A 19 -4.61 -6.83 -7.51
CA GLU A 19 -3.81 -8.05 -7.29
C GLU A 19 -2.58 -7.78 -6.44
N LEU A 20 -1.96 -6.63 -6.61
CA LEU A 20 -0.83 -6.24 -5.77
C LEU A 20 -1.22 -6.12 -4.29
N TYR A 21 -2.44 -5.67 -4.04
CA TYR A 21 -2.96 -5.60 -2.67
C TYR A 21 -3.39 -6.96 -2.14
N GLY A 22 -3.60 -7.94 -3.04
CA GLY A 22 -4.10 -9.24 -2.63
C GLY A 22 -5.50 -9.18 -2.08
N MET A 23 -6.28 -8.20 -2.49
CA MET A 23 -7.63 -7.98 -1.98
C MET A 23 -8.70 -8.47 -2.95
N LYS A 24 -9.83 -8.86 -2.39
CA LYS A 24 -11.03 -9.11 -3.17
C LYS A 24 -11.59 -7.76 -3.64
N ARG A 25 -12.47 -7.79 -4.65
CA ARG A 25 -13.05 -6.56 -5.18
C ARG A 25 -13.74 -5.73 -4.10
N SER A 26 -14.53 -6.38 -3.24
CA SER A 26 -15.23 -5.67 -2.19
C SER A 26 -14.27 -5.02 -1.19
N GLU A 27 -13.21 -5.72 -0.84
CA GLU A 27 -12.20 -5.21 0.08
C GLU A 27 -11.46 -4.02 -0.53
N PHE A 28 -11.09 -4.13 -1.79
CA PHE A 28 -10.40 -3.06 -2.50
C PHE A 28 -11.28 -1.81 -2.61
N CYS A 29 -12.55 -2.01 -2.93
CA CYS A 29 -13.51 -0.92 -3.01
C CYS A 29 -13.68 -0.22 -1.68
N GLU A 30 -13.76 -0.99 -0.61
CA GLU A 30 -13.89 -0.45 0.73
C GLU A 30 -12.66 0.35 1.14
N HIS A 31 -11.50 -0.16 0.77
CA HIS A 31 -10.22 0.48 1.09
C HIS A 31 -10.09 1.87 0.43
N PHE A 32 -10.56 2.01 -0.79
CA PHE A 32 -10.45 3.26 -1.54
C PHE A 32 -11.73 4.06 -1.63
N GLY A 33 -12.82 3.57 -1.05
CA GLY A 33 -14.09 4.27 -1.12
C GLY A 33 -14.69 4.27 -2.52
N ILE A 34 -14.48 3.20 -3.28
CA ILE A 34 -14.98 3.06 -4.63
C ILE A 34 -16.25 2.22 -4.61
N PRO A 35 -17.33 2.64 -5.31
CA PRO A 35 -18.51 1.78 -5.43
C PRO A 35 -18.15 0.48 -6.15
N LEU A 36 -18.60 -0.64 -5.60
CA LEU A 36 -18.29 -1.95 -6.18
C LEU A 36 -18.75 -2.06 -7.62
N ARG A 37 -19.94 -1.51 -7.92
CA ARG A 37 -20.47 -1.53 -9.28
C ARG A 37 -19.53 -0.81 -10.25
N SER A 38 -18.96 0.31 -9.82
CA SER A 38 -18.03 1.05 -10.65
C SER A 38 -16.78 0.23 -10.96
N LEU A 39 -16.22 -0.42 -9.95
CA LEU A 39 -15.05 -1.26 -10.15
C LEU A 39 -15.35 -2.41 -11.11
N GLN A 40 -16.51 -3.03 -10.96
CA GLN A 40 -16.92 -4.13 -11.84
C GLN A 40 -16.99 -3.68 -13.30
N HIS A 41 -17.59 -2.52 -13.54
CA HIS A 41 -17.67 -1.97 -14.90
C HIS A 41 -16.30 -1.65 -15.48
N TRP A 42 -15.42 -1.13 -14.64
CA TRP A 42 -14.06 -0.79 -15.08
C TRP A 42 -13.26 -2.03 -15.42
N GLU A 43 -13.36 -3.08 -14.61
CA GLU A 43 -12.59 -4.31 -14.85
C GLU A 43 -13.11 -5.08 -16.04
N ILE A 44 -14.41 -5.02 -16.31
CA ILE A 44 -14.99 -5.63 -17.50
C ILE A 44 -14.61 -4.84 -18.75
N GLY A 45 -14.32 -3.55 -18.61
CA GLY A 45 -14.00 -2.69 -19.72
C GLY A 45 -15.21 -1.97 -20.28
N ASP A 46 -16.35 -2.09 -19.62
CA ASP A 46 -17.60 -1.46 -20.01
C ASP A 46 -17.53 0.06 -19.88
N ARG A 47 -16.81 0.52 -18.84
CA ARG A 47 -16.57 1.92 -18.60
C ARG A 47 -15.08 2.09 -18.26
N LYS A 48 -14.54 3.24 -18.60
CA LYS A 48 -13.13 3.54 -18.32
C LYS A 48 -13.03 4.36 -17.05
N PRO A 49 -12.15 3.97 -16.12
CA PRO A 49 -11.89 4.82 -14.97
C PRO A 49 -11.14 6.07 -15.42
N ALA A 50 -11.28 7.13 -14.65
CA ALA A 50 -10.53 8.36 -14.92
C ALA A 50 -9.03 8.08 -14.77
N PRO A 51 -8.20 8.58 -15.70
CA PRO A 51 -6.75 8.33 -15.60
C PRO A 51 -6.15 8.78 -14.28
N PHE A 52 -6.61 9.90 -13.73
CA PHE A 52 -6.08 10.39 -12.47
C PHE A 52 -6.41 9.45 -11.31
N LEU A 53 -7.51 8.71 -11.40
CA LEU A 53 -7.89 7.75 -10.36
C LEU A 53 -6.84 6.63 -10.26
N ILE A 54 -6.42 6.11 -11.41
CA ILE A 54 -5.39 5.06 -11.45
C ILE A 54 -4.08 5.61 -10.91
N PHE A 55 -3.75 6.84 -11.28
CA PHE A 55 -2.55 7.51 -10.76
C PHE A 55 -2.61 7.64 -9.24
N LEU A 56 -3.75 8.05 -8.71
CA LEU A 56 -3.93 8.22 -7.26
C LEU A 56 -3.82 6.88 -6.53
N ILE A 57 -4.44 5.83 -7.07
CA ILE A 57 -4.38 4.51 -6.45
C ILE A 57 -2.93 4.03 -6.39
N ARG A 58 -2.18 4.25 -7.47
CA ARG A 58 -0.77 3.89 -7.53
C ARG A 58 0.05 4.67 -6.51
N LYS A 59 -0.23 5.96 -6.37
CA LYS A 59 0.45 6.81 -5.39
C LYS A 59 0.14 6.37 -3.96
N VAL A 60 -1.11 6.06 -3.69
CA VAL A 60 -1.51 5.59 -2.36
C VAL A 60 -0.81 4.26 -2.06
N HIS A 61 -0.75 3.36 -3.03
CA HIS A 61 -0.06 2.10 -2.86
C HIS A 61 1.42 2.32 -2.50
N ASP A 62 2.08 3.19 -3.24
CA ASP A 62 3.51 3.49 -3.00
C ASP A 62 3.71 4.08 -1.61
N LEU A 63 2.84 5.00 -1.20
CA LEU A 63 2.93 5.62 0.11
C LEU A 63 2.66 4.62 1.23
N GLU A 64 1.74 3.70 1.03
CA GLU A 64 1.45 2.67 2.01
C GLU A 64 2.62 1.71 2.17
N GLN A 65 3.29 1.36 1.07
CA GLN A 65 4.48 0.53 1.13
C GLN A 65 5.61 1.24 1.87
N GLU A 66 5.79 2.52 1.61
CA GLU A 66 6.78 3.34 2.29
C GLU A 66 6.48 3.45 3.78
N ASN A 67 5.23 3.67 4.14
CA ASN A 67 4.81 3.73 5.53
C ASN A 67 5.07 2.42 6.25
N LYS A 68 4.81 1.31 5.59
CA LYS A 68 5.05 -0.01 6.16
C LYS A 68 6.53 -0.20 6.46
N TYR A 69 7.38 0.19 5.52
CA TYR A 69 8.83 0.11 5.70
C TYR A 69 9.29 0.99 6.87
N LEU A 70 8.80 2.23 6.91
CA LEU A 70 9.16 3.17 7.98
C LEU A 70 8.67 2.66 9.34
N GLN A 71 7.49 2.07 9.38
CA GLN A 71 6.95 1.52 10.62
C GLN A 71 7.82 0.37 11.13
N GLU A 72 8.29 -0.48 10.23
CA GLU A 72 9.19 -1.56 10.59
C GLU A 72 10.52 -1.02 11.14
N CYS A 73 11.02 0.05 10.54
CA CYS A 73 12.23 0.71 11.03
C CYS A 73 12.03 1.30 12.42
N ILE A 74 10.89 1.95 12.63
CA ILE A 74 10.54 2.53 13.93
C ILE A 74 10.45 1.45 14.99
N ASP A 75 9.80 0.35 14.68
CA ASP A 75 9.65 -0.78 15.61
C ASP A 75 11.01 -1.35 15.99
N THR A 76 11.92 -1.46 15.01
CA THR A 76 13.27 -1.95 15.27
C THR A 76 14.04 -0.99 16.17
N LEU A 77 13.93 0.31 15.89
CA LEU A 77 14.60 1.34 16.71
C LEU A 77 14.05 1.35 18.13
N ASP A 78 12.74 1.23 18.29
CA ASP A 78 12.12 1.18 19.60
C ASP A 78 12.61 -0.02 20.40
N ARG A 79 12.72 -1.18 19.75
CA ARG A 79 13.23 -2.38 20.40
C ARG A 79 14.67 -2.19 20.86
N GLN A 80 15.53 -1.65 19.99
CA GLN A 80 16.92 -1.39 20.34
C GLN A 80 17.02 -0.37 21.48
N ASN A 81 16.18 0.65 21.44
CA ASN A 81 16.16 1.67 22.46
C ASN A 81 15.77 1.08 23.82
N ASP A 82 14.80 0.17 23.83
CA ASP A 82 14.40 -0.50 25.07
C ASP A 82 15.54 -1.37 25.63
N GLU A 83 16.27 -2.04 24.76
CA GLU A 83 17.41 -2.84 25.16
C GLU A 83 18.51 -1.98 25.78
N LEU A 84 18.77 -0.83 25.18
CA LEU A 84 19.76 0.12 25.70
C LEU A 84 19.33 0.67 27.06
N LYS A 85 18.05 0.99 27.21
CA LYS A 85 17.53 1.48 28.48
C LYS A 85 17.68 0.43 29.57
N ALA A 86 17.43 -0.83 29.22
CA ALA A 86 17.58 -1.93 30.16
C ALA A 86 19.03 -2.10 30.59
N LEU A 87 19.98 -1.96 29.68
CA LEU A 87 21.41 -2.03 29.99
C LEU A 87 21.84 -0.89 30.89
N ILE A 88 21.39 0.31 30.61
CA ILE A 88 21.73 1.49 31.41
C ILE A 88 21.18 1.32 32.83
N LYS A 89 19.95 0.85 32.92
CA LYS A 89 19.32 0.63 34.23
C LYS A 89 20.04 -0.45 35.01
N SER A 90 20.48 -1.51 34.34
CA SER A 90 21.24 -2.59 34.95
C SER A 90 22.56 -2.09 35.51
N GLN A 91 23.26 -1.26 34.75
CA GLN A 91 24.52 -0.68 35.19
C GLN A 91 24.32 0.25 36.38
N ALA A 92 23.27 1.05 36.35
CA ALA A 92 22.96 1.95 37.44
C ALA A 92 22.67 1.18 38.74
N ASN A 93 22.11 0.00 38.63
CA ASN A 93 21.76 -0.81 39.79
C ASN A 93 22.95 -1.57 40.37
N THR A 94 24.06 -1.66 39.65
CA THR A 94 25.23 -2.40 40.12
C THR A 94 26.16 -1.57 40.97
N GLN A 95 25.84 -0.34 41.17
CA GLN A 95 26.61 0.52 42.08
C GLN A 95 26.06 0.39 43.50
#